data_3e1ef61e6a5688f82a65c91d0433b477
#
_entry.id   3e1ef61e6a5688f82a65c91d0433b477
#
_cell.length_a   1.000
_cell.length_b   1.000
_cell.length_c   1.000
_cell.angle_alpha   90.00
_cell.angle_beta   90.00
_cell.angle_gamma   90.00
#
_symmetry.space_group_name_H-M   'P 1'
#
loop_
_entity.id
_entity.type
_entity.pdbx_description
1 polymer ?
#
loop_
_entity_poly.entity_id
_entity_poly.type
_entity_poly.pdbx_seq_one_letter_code
_entity_poly.pdbx_strand_id
1 'polypeptide(L)'
;MSTIVFVLTLDEIDGVSVIMPQVKKEWAEQIIFVDGGSTDGTVEKAKELGFEVIHQKNKGEGNACRIGTDATQSDYVMFFSPDGNDLPEDIPKLIEKTKEGHDVVHISRFGKNSVSEDANWIERFGNYMFTFLVNTFFGGNYTDALNGFRIIKRELWDELKTDAQYLNVEQQTCIRLAKRKIPIYEIESIEPNRIGGERKMRPLTVGAQLSYQIIKEFIFWK
;
A
#
# COMPACT_ATOMS: atom_id res chain seq x y z
N MET A 1 16.24 6.17 13.29
CA MET A 1 14.93 5.69 12.82
C MET A 1 15.15 5.11 11.44
N SER A 2 15.14 3.79 11.36
CA SER A 2 15.34 3.04 10.13
C SER A 2 14.01 2.86 9.38
N THR A 3 14.06 2.95 8.05
CA THR A 3 12.89 2.74 7.19
C THR A 3 13.27 1.85 6.04
N ILE A 4 12.43 0.84 5.76
CA ILE A 4 12.57 -0.01 4.58
C ILE A 4 11.36 0.22 3.68
N VAL A 5 11.64 0.42 2.38
CA VAL A 5 10.62 0.52 1.35
C VAL A 5 10.49 -0.82 0.64
N PHE A 6 9.33 -1.44 0.73
CA PHE A 6 8.97 -2.61 -0.06
C PHE A 6 8.28 -2.20 -1.34
N VAL A 7 8.90 -2.51 -2.46
CA VAL A 7 8.36 -2.29 -3.80
C VAL A 7 7.60 -3.55 -4.21
N LEU A 8 6.26 -3.46 -4.22
CA LEU A 8 5.40 -4.62 -4.49
C LEU A 8 5.18 -4.75 -6.00
N THR A 9 5.57 -5.90 -6.56
CA THR A 9 5.52 -6.12 -8.01
C THR A 9 4.87 -7.43 -8.43
N LEU A 10 4.16 -7.39 -9.55
CA LEU A 10 3.70 -8.55 -10.32
C LEU A 10 3.48 -8.12 -11.78
N ASP A 11 4.39 -8.49 -12.69
CA ASP A 11 4.38 -8.10 -14.11
C ASP A 11 4.23 -6.57 -14.29
N GLU A 12 5.25 -5.82 -13.85
CA GLU A 12 5.29 -4.35 -13.82
C GLU A 12 6.56 -3.78 -14.49
N ILE A 13 7.09 -4.46 -15.53
CA ILE A 13 8.36 -4.06 -16.15
C ILE A 13 8.35 -2.63 -16.69
N ASP A 14 7.24 -2.18 -17.26
CA ASP A 14 7.11 -0.82 -17.81
C ASP A 14 7.21 0.23 -16.71
N GLY A 15 6.41 0.05 -15.64
CA GLY A 15 6.43 0.92 -14.47
C GLY A 15 7.79 0.93 -13.77
N VAL A 16 8.35 -0.25 -13.50
CA VAL A 16 9.70 -0.38 -12.90
C VAL A 16 10.75 0.36 -13.73
N SER A 17 10.69 0.26 -15.07
CA SER A 17 11.65 0.90 -15.95
C SER A 17 11.58 2.43 -15.94
N VAL A 18 10.41 3.01 -15.69
CA VAL A 18 10.18 4.46 -15.70
C VAL A 18 10.25 5.06 -14.30
N ILE A 19 9.65 4.40 -13.31
CA ILE A 19 9.48 4.92 -11.95
C ILE A 19 10.73 4.70 -11.10
N MET A 20 11.31 3.50 -11.10
CA MET A 20 12.41 3.19 -10.18
C MET A 20 13.69 3.99 -10.39
N PRO A 21 14.06 4.45 -11.61
CA PRO A 21 15.17 5.40 -11.77
C PRO A 21 14.97 6.76 -11.07
N GLN A 22 13.74 7.13 -10.72
CA GLN A 22 13.40 8.35 -9.99
C GLN A 22 13.47 8.17 -8.46
N VAL A 23 13.42 6.93 -7.99
CA VAL A 23 13.51 6.59 -6.56
C VAL A 23 14.97 6.64 -6.13
N LYS A 24 15.31 7.57 -5.23
CA LYS A 24 16.68 7.72 -4.73
C LYS A 24 16.93 6.74 -3.58
N LYS A 25 18.01 5.97 -3.70
CA LYS A 25 18.38 4.95 -2.70
C LYS A 25 18.65 5.54 -1.30
N GLU A 26 19.08 6.79 -1.23
CA GLU A 26 19.32 7.50 0.03
C GLU A 26 18.06 7.93 0.79
N TRP A 27 16.87 7.78 0.23
CA TRP A 27 15.62 8.12 0.93
C TRP A 27 15.26 7.16 2.05
N ALA A 28 15.70 5.90 1.94
CA ALA A 28 15.45 4.86 2.94
C ALA A 28 16.72 4.06 3.23
N GLU A 29 16.74 3.34 4.35
CA GLU A 29 17.87 2.47 4.67
C GLU A 29 18.03 1.33 3.67
N GLN A 30 16.91 0.75 3.24
CA GLN A 30 16.85 -0.25 2.18
C GLN A 30 15.59 -0.07 1.34
N ILE A 31 15.71 -0.44 0.06
CA ILE A 31 14.58 -0.53 -0.90
C ILE A 31 14.64 -1.94 -1.47
N ILE A 32 13.60 -2.74 -1.20
CA ILE A 32 13.56 -4.17 -1.49
C ILE A 32 12.31 -4.46 -2.32
N PHE A 33 12.48 -5.15 -3.44
CA PHE A 33 11.35 -5.65 -4.22
C PHE A 33 10.76 -6.90 -3.57
N VAL A 34 9.43 -6.97 -3.53
CA VAL A 34 8.70 -8.18 -3.18
C VAL A 34 7.88 -8.61 -4.39
N ASP A 35 8.40 -9.62 -5.09
CA ASP A 35 7.87 -10.06 -6.37
C ASP A 35 6.86 -11.19 -6.25
N GLY A 36 5.70 -11.01 -6.89
CA GLY A 36 4.57 -11.95 -6.90
C GLY A 36 4.68 -13.12 -7.88
N GLY A 37 5.85 -13.29 -8.52
CA GLY A 37 6.08 -14.29 -9.56
C GLY A 37 5.93 -13.69 -10.96
N SER A 38 6.55 -12.54 -11.20
CA SER A 38 6.60 -11.87 -12.51
C SER A 38 7.28 -12.72 -13.57
N THR A 39 6.79 -12.61 -14.79
CA THR A 39 7.28 -13.36 -15.96
C THR A 39 7.66 -12.45 -17.15
N ASP A 40 7.49 -11.14 -16.98
CA ASP A 40 7.66 -10.13 -18.02
C ASP A 40 9.05 -9.47 -18.05
N GLY A 41 9.97 -9.87 -17.16
CA GLY A 41 11.29 -9.25 -17.01
C GLY A 41 11.39 -8.24 -15.85
N THR A 42 10.32 -8.06 -15.06
CA THR A 42 10.30 -7.16 -13.88
C THR A 42 11.46 -7.44 -12.92
N VAL A 43 11.70 -8.72 -12.59
CA VAL A 43 12.74 -9.15 -11.64
C VAL A 43 14.14 -8.84 -12.17
N GLU A 44 14.39 -9.14 -13.44
CA GLU A 44 15.65 -8.88 -14.12
C GLU A 44 15.95 -7.38 -14.14
N LYS A 45 14.90 -6.57 -14.42
CA LYS A 45 15.03 -5.10 -14.43
C LYS A 45 15.30 -4.53 -13.03
N ALA A 46 14.65 -5.03 -11.99
CA ALA A 46 14.92 -4.62 -10.62
C ALA A 46 16.38 -4.90 -10.23
N LYS A 47 16.90 -6.09 -10.57
CA LYS A 47 18.30 -6.48 -10.34
C LYS A 47 19.28 -5.66 -11.15
N GLU A 48 18.98 -5.34 -12.44
CA GLU A 48 19.78 -4.45 -13.28
C GLU A 48 19.94 -3.06 -12.63
N LEU A 49 18.86 -2.54 -12.04
CA LEU A 49 18.86 -1.27 -11.30
C LEU A 49 19.54 -1.36 -9.92
N GLY A 50 20.02 -2.56 -9.54
CA GLY A 50 20.77 -2.81 -8.32
C GLY A 50 19.89 -2.86 -7.06
N PHE A 51 18.65 -3.34 -7.17
CA PHE A 51 17.76 -3.61 -6.06
C PHE A 51 17.77 -5.10 -5.66
N GLU A 52 17.59 -5.36 -4.37
CA GLU A 52 17.32 -6.69 -3.85
C GLU A 52 15.90 -7.12 -4.20
N VAL A 53 15.70 -8.42 -4.48
CA VAL A 53 14.39 -8.99 -4.80
C VAL A 53 14.11 -10.20 -3.91
N ILE A 54 12.99 -10.15 -3.20
CA ILE A 54 12.41 -11.27 -2.45
C ILE A 54 11.26 -11.84 -3.26
N HIS A 55 11.23 -13.15 -3.45
CA HIS A 55 10.11 -13.81 -4.12
C HIS A 55 9.08 -14.28 -3.11
N GLN A 56 7.82 -13.86 -3.30
CA GLN A 56 6.75 -14.35 -2.46
C GLN A 56 6.34 -15.79 -2.82
N LYS A 57 6.03 -16.59 -1.81
CA LYS A 57 5.60 -17.98 -2.01
C LYS A 57 4.10 -18.07 -2.38
N ASN A 58 3.28 -17.22 -1.80
CA ASN A 58 1.84 -17.18 -1.98
C ASN A 58 1.45 -15.88 -2.68
N LYS A 59 0.57 -15.96 -3.67
CA LYS A 59 0.10 -14.77 -4.40
C LYS A 59 -0.72 -13.82 -3.52
N GLY A 60 -0.70 -12.56 -3.88
CA GLY A 60 -1.53 -11.49 -3.31
C GLY A 60 -0.74 -10.47 -2.51
N GLU A 61 -1.21 -9.25 -2.57
CA GLU A 61 -0.55 -8.07 -1.99
C GLU A 61 -0.36 -8.18 -0.47
N GLY A 62 -1.39 -8.63 0.25
CA GLY A 62 -1.28 -8.84 1.68
C GLY A 62 -0.22 -9.88 2.07
N ASN A 63 0.02 -10.89 1.22
CA ASN A 63 1.12 -11.83 1.42
C ASN A 63 2.46 -11.16 1.13
N ALA A 64 2.56 -10.32 0.10
CA ALA A 64 3.76 -9.55 -0.22
C ALA A 64 4.16 -8.64 0.96
N CYS A 65 3.20 -7.88 1.50
CA CYS A 65 3.43 -7.02 2.66
C CYS A 65 4.00 -7.80 3.85
N ARG A 66 3.42 -8.96 4.20
CA ARG A 66 3.88 -9.79 5.32
C ARG A 66 5.28 -10.37 5.07
N ILE A 67 5.50 -10.95 3.89
CA ILE A 67 6.82 -11.55 3.54
C ILE A 67 7.92 -10.49 3.58
N GLY A 68 7.67 -9.30 3.04
CA GLY A 68 8.61 -8.21 3.11
C GLY A 68 8.92 -7.82 4.55
N THR A 69 7.88 -7.60 5.35
CA THR A 69 8.04 -7.19 6.75
C THR A 69 8.76 -8.26 7.59
N ASP A 70 8.44 -9.55 7.38
CA ASP A 70 9.08 -10.66 8.10
C ASP A 70 10.57 -10.83 7.75
N ALA A 71 10.99 -10.38 6.57
CA ALA A 71 12.37 -10.50 6.10
C ALA A 71 13.32 -9.46 6.71
N THR A 72 12.84 -8.48 7.44
CA THR A 72 13.64 -7.34 7.88
C THR A 72 13.40 -6.96 9.35
N GLN A 73 14.31 -6.14 9.89
CA GLN A 73 14.19 -5.53 11.21
C GLN A 73 14.41 -4.02 11.05
N SER A 74 13.34 -3.25 11.02
CA SER A 74 13.39 -1.79 10.88
C SER A 74 12.40 -1.15 11.84
N ASP A 75 12.53 0.15 12.09
CA ASP A 75 11.55 0.88 12.90
C ASP A 75 10.23 1.08 12.13
N TYR A 76 10.34 1.33 10.81
CA TYR A 76 9.21 1.57 9.93
C TYR A 76 9.31 0.75 8.65
N VAL A 77 8.17 0.35 8.12
CA VAL A 77 8.01 -0.29 6.81
C VAL A 77 7.10 0.55 5.93
N MET A 78 7.45 0.67 4.66
CA MET A 78 6.68 1.37 3.65
C MET A 78 6.32 0.43 2.52
N PHE A 79 5.09 0.49 2.03
CA PHE A 79 4.65 -0.23 0.84
C PHE A 79 4.44 0.74 -0.31
N PHE A 80 5.02 0.44 -1.45
CA PHE A 80 5.05 1.28 -2.65
C PHE A 80 4.81 0.43 -3.89
N SER A 81 4.00 0.92 -4.83
CA SER A 81 3.78 0.30 -6.14
C SER A 81 4.52 1.08 -7.23
N PRO A 82 5.33 0.42 -8.07
CA PRO A 82 6.04 1.11 -9.15
C PRO A 82 5.23 1.22 -10.44
N ASP A 83 3.91 1.04 -10.39
CA ASP A 83 3.04 1.03 -11.58
C ASP A 83 2.69 2.41 -12.14
N GLY A 84 3.17 3.47 -11.51
CA GLY A 84 2.95 4.86 -11.89
C GLY A 84 1.80 5.56 -11.16
N ASN A 85 1.00 4.83 -10.40
CA ASN A 85 -0.06 5.44 -9.57
C ASN A 85 0.52 6.08 -8.31
N ASP A 86 1.60 5.54 -7.75
CA ASP A 86 2.30 6.09 -6.60
C ASP A 86 3.45 7.01 -7.06
N LEU A 87 3.46 8.26 -6.58
CA LEU A 87 4.51 9.23 -6.92
C LEU A 87 5.77 8.99 -6.09
N PRO A 88 6.96 8.79 -6.72
CA PRO A 88 8.22 8.62 -6.00
C PRO A 88 8.53 9.76 -5.01
N GLU A 89 8.21 11.00 -5.37
CA GLU A 89 8.42 12.16 -4.51
C GLU A 89 7.59 12.18 -3.23
N ASP A 90 6.61 11.32 -3.08
CA ASP A 90 5.85 11.16 -1.85
C ASP A 90 6.57 10.27 -0.81
N ILE A 91 7.52 9.42 -1.25
CA ILE A 91 8.34 8.60 -0.34
C ILE A 91 9.00 9.45 0.77
N PRO A 92 9.80 10.49 0.45
CA PRO A 92 10.41 11.30 1.50
C PRO A 92 9.39 12.06 2.34
N LYS A 93 8.23 12.46 1.78
CA LYS A 93 7.17 13.15 2.55
C LYS A 93 6.55 12.22 3.61
N LEU A 94 6.30 10.96 3.26
CA LEU A 94 5.82 9.95 4.20
C LEU A 94 6.83 9.72 5.34
N ILE A 95 8.13 9.60 5.01
CA ILE A 95 9.20 9.41 5.99
C ILE A 95 9.33 10.64 6.91
N GLU A 96 9.19 11.85 6.38
CA GLU A 96 9.27 13.06 7.17
C GLU A 96 8.18 13.12 8.25
N LYS A 97 6.95 12.74 7.91
CA LYS A 97 5.84 12.69 8.87
C LYS A 97 6.06 11.69 10.01
N THR A 98 6.78 10.60 9.77
CA THR A 98 7.13 9.69 10.89
C THR A 98 8.13 10.34 11.86
N LYS A 99 9.02 11.23 11.39
CA LYS A 99 9.93 12.00 12.27
C LYS A 99 9.18 13.05 13.11
N GLU A 100 7.99 13.47 12.66
CA GLU A 100 7.10 14.33 13.44
C GLU A 100 6.32 13.57 14.52
N GLY A 101 6.47 12.23 14.59
CA GLY A 101 5.86 11.36 15.62
C GLY A 101 4.61 10.63 15.18
N HIS A 102 4.33 10.56 13.87
CA HIS A 102 3.21 9.77 13.36
C HIS A 102 3.62 8.31 13.17
N ASP A 103 2.92 7.39 13.84
CA ASP A 103 3.17 5.94 13.72
C ASP A 103 2.68 5.38 12.38
N VAL A 104 1.66 6.01 11.77
CA VAL A 104 1.10 5.62 10.48
C VAL A 104 0.84 6.85 9.63
N VAL A 105 1.38 6.84 8.41
CA VAL A 105 1.12 7.87 7.40
C VAL A 105 0.76 7.18 6.09
N HIS A 106 -0.27 7.64 5.40
CA HIS A 106 -0.57 7.15 4.06
C HIS A 106 -0.96 8.27 3.09
N ILE A 107 -0.89 7.95 1.80
CA ILE A 107 -1.35 8.84 0.74
C ILE A 107 -2.86 8.70 0.59
N SER A 108 -3.56 9.81 0.52
CA SER A 108 -4.97 9.85 0.15
C SER A 108 -5.15 10.39 -1.27
N ARG A 109 -5.86 9.63 -2.10
CA ARG A 109 -6.22 9.99 -3.49
C ARG A 109 -7.54 10.73 -3.58
N PHE A 110 -8.30 10.75 -2.48
CA PHE A 110 -9.67 11.27 -2.42
C PHE A 110 -9.89 12.32 -1.32
N GLY A 111 -8.81 12.89 -0.80
CA GLY A 111 -8.84 14.07 0.05
C GLY A 111 -9.31 15.31 -0.70
N LYS A 112 -9.50 16.42 0.00
CA LYS A 112 -10.06 17.66 -0.57
C LYS A 112 -9.24 18.22 -1.74
N ASN A 113 -7.91 18.13 -1.65
CA ASN A 113 -6.98 18.63 -2.67
C ASN A 113 -6.32 17.48 -3.46
N SER A 114 -6.74 16.25 -3.24
CA SER A 114 -6.25 15.09 -3.98
C SER A 114 -6.90 14.99 -5.36
N VAL A 115 -6.17 14.41 -6.31
CA VAL A 115 -6.67 14.11 -7.65
C VAL A 115 -6.28 12.69 -8.01
N SER A 116 -7.24 11.85 -8.39
CA SER A 116 -6.96 10.56 -9.01
C SER A 116 -7.29 10.69 -10.51
N GLU A 117 -6.27 10.54 -11.37
CA GLU A 117 -6.45 10.55 -12.82
C GLU A 117 -6.81 9.15 -13.34
N ASP A 118 -6.38 8.11 -12.63
CA ASP A 118 -6.51 6.71 -13.03
C ASP A 118 -7.86 6.08 -12.67
N ALA A 119 -8.46 6.46 -11.53
CA ALA A 119 -9.70 5.85 -11.07
C ALA A 119 -10.90 6.26 -11.93
N ASN A 120 -11.60 5.27 -12.47
CA ASN A 120 -12.88 5.49 -13.13
C ASN A 120 -14.02 5.75 -12.11
N TRP A 121 -15.22 6.08 -12.60
CA TRP A 121 -16.34 6.44 -11.73
C TRP A 121 -16.80 5.29 -10.81
N ILE A 122 -16.71 4.03 -11.24
CA ILE A 122 -17.05 2.84 -10.42
C ILE A 122 -16.06 2.70 -9.28
N GLU A 123 -14.78 2.86 -9.55
CA GLU A 123 -13.70 2.78 -8.57
C GLU A 123 -13.80 3.91 -7.55
N ARG A 124 -14.06 5.14 -8.01
CA ARG A 124 -14.31 6.30 -7.13
C ARG A 124 -15.50 6.05 -6.21
N PHE A 125 -16.62 5.62 -6.78
CA PHE A 125 -17.82 5.29 -5.99
C PHE A 125 -17.54 4.18 -4.99
N GLY A 126 -16.85 3.11 -5.42
CA GLY A 126 -16.44 2.00 -4.55
C GLY A 126 -15.56 2.47 -3.41
N ASN A 127 -14.55 3.30 -3.68
CA ASN A 127 -13.68 3.85 -2.65
C ASN A 127 -14.47 4.68 -1.62
N TYR A 128 -15.28 5.64 -2.08
CA TYR A 128 -16.11 6.44 -1.17
C TYR A 128 -17.05 5.58 -0.32
N MET A 129 -17.71 4.60 -0.93
CA MET A 129 -18.62 3.69 -0.23
C MET A 129 -17.89 2.88 0.84
N PHE A 130 -16.80 2.22 0.51
CA PHE A 130 -16.05 1.39 1.45
C PHE A 130 -15.35 2.21 2.53
N THR A 131 -14.82 3.38 2.20
CA THR A 131 -14.26 4.32 3.19
C THR A 131 -15.33 4.81 4.15
N PHE A 132 -16.52 5.17 3.65
CA PHE A 132 -17.67 5.53 4.49
C PHE A 132 -18.08 4.39 5.44
N LEU A 133 -18.12 3.14 4.97
CA LEU A 133 -18.43 1.98 5.81
C LEU A 133 -17.38 1.76 6.90
N VAL A 134 -16.07 1.89 6.56
CA VAL A 134 -14.99 1.79 7.54
C VAL A 134 -15.12 2.88 8.59
N ASN A 135 -15.33 4.12 8.19
CA ASN A 135 -15.49 5.24 9.13
C ASN A 135 -16.71 5.06 10.05
N THR A 136 -17.85 4.66 9.46
CA THR A 136 -19.11 4.54 10.21
C THR A 136 -19.11 3.37 11.19
N PHE A 137 -18.65 2.20 10.77
CA PHE A 137 -18.77 0.99 11.58
C PHE A 137 -17.58 0.74 12.51
N PHE A 138 -16.42 1.30 12.22
CA PHE A 138 -15.20 1.05 12.99
C PHE A 138 -14.60 2.30 13.64
N GLY A 139 -15.20 3.47 13.39
CA GLY A 139 -14.78 4.73 14.02
C GLY A 139 -13.51 5.32 13.38
N GLY A 140 -13.22 5.01 12.12
CA GLY A 140 -12.18 5.67 11.33
C GLY A 140 -12.56 7.11 10.98
N ASN A 141 -11.57 7.85 10.52
CA ASN A 141 -11.74 9.21 9.98
C ASN A 141 -10.83 9.37 8.76
N TYR A 142 -11.08 8.54 7.75
CA TYR A 142 -10.25 8.44 6.55
C TYR A 142 -10.95 9.09 5.37
N THR A 143 -10.14 9.67 4.46
CA THR A 143 -10.62 10.11 3.14
C THR A 143 -10.38 9.03 2.08
N ASP A 144 -9.42 8.09 2.32
CA ASP A 144 -9.13 6.95 1.46
C ASP A 144 -8.69 5.73 2.29
N ALA A 145 -9.58 4.78 2.55
CA ALA A 145 -9.28 3.57 3.32
C ALA A 145 -8.74 2.41 2.46
N LEU A 146 -8.57 2.61 1.14
CA LEU A 146 -8.20 1.55 0.19
C LEU A 146 -6.86 1.77 -0.51
N ASN A 147 -6.09 2.78 -0.11
CA ASN A 147 -4.78 3.02 -0.69
C ASN A 147 -3.68 2.25 0.05
N GLY A 148 -2.79 1.59 -0.72
CA GLY A 148 -1.66 0.82 -0.22
C GLY A 148 -0.41 1.64 0.06
N PHE A 149 -0.24 2.79 -0.57
CA PHE A 149 0.94 3.62 -0.39
C PHE A 149 0.98 4.24 1.01
N ARG A 150 1.65 3.56 1.90
CA ARG A 150 1.74 3.93 3.32
C ARG A 150 3.07 3.59 3.94
N ILE A 151 3.41 4.31 5.01
CA ILE A 151 4.44 3.96 5.96
C ILE A 151 3.79 3.70 7.32
N ILE A 152 4.24 2.65 7.98
CA ILE A 152 3.72 2.23 9.29
C ILE A 152 4.86 1.78 10.18
N LYS A 153 4.79 2.09 11.47
CA LYS A 153 5.72 1.55 12.47
C LYS A 153 5.67 0.04 12.45
N ARG A 154 6.80 -0.63 12.31
CA ARG A 154 6.87 -2.08 12.14
C ARG A 154 6.23 -2.85 13.28
N GLU A 155 6.52 -2.46 14.52
CA GLU A 155 5.91 -3.07 15.71
C GLU A 155 4.37 -3.03 15.66
N LEU A 156 3.83 -1.88 15.23
CA LEU A 156 2.38 -1.71 15.07
C LEU A 156 1.84 -2.59 13.94
N TRP A 157 2.53 -2.71 12.80
CA TRP A 157 2.15 -3.62 11.73
C TRP A 157 2.05 -5.07 12.23
N ASP A 158 3.05 -5.54 12.97
CA ASP A 158 3.08 -6.89 13.55
C ASP A 158 1.91 -7.11 14.52
N GLU A 159 1.58 -6.10 15.34
CA GLU A 159 0.45 -6.14 16.27
C GLU A 159 -0.90 -6.18 15.57
N LEU A 160 -1.03 -5.57 14.41
CA LEU A 160 -2.29 -5.62 13.65
C LEU A 160 -2.65 -7.03 13.20
N LYS A 161 -1.68 -7.93 13.05
CA LYS A 161 -1.86 -9.34 12.66
C LYS A 161 -2.76 -9.47 11.41
N THR A 162 -2.52 -8.64 10.41
CA THR A 162 -3.30 -8.68 9.16
C THR A 162 -3.22 -10.06 8.53
N ASP A 163 -4.37 -10.58 8.06
CA ASP A 163 -4.48 -11.90 7.45
C ASP A 163 -5.18 -11.90 6.08
N ALA A 164 -5.60 -10.72 5.62
CA ALA A 164 -6.09 -10.53 4.26
C ALA A 164 -4.97 -10.87 3.25
N GLN A 165 -5.34 -11.55 2.16
CA GLN A 165 -4.34 -12.07 1.21
C GLN A 165 -4.09 -11.13 0.04
N TYR A 166 -5.13 -10.40 -0.38
CA TYR A 166 -5.14 -9.55 -1.58
C TYR A 166 -5.26 -8.07 -1.21
N LEU A 167 -5.74 -7.25 -2.14
CA LEU A 167 -5.96 -5.81 -1.99
C LEU A 167 -6.81 -5.41 -0.75
N ASN A 168 -7.60 -6.34 -0.21
CA ASN A 168 -8.36 -6.11 1.01
C ASN A 168 -7.49 -5.96 2.27
N VAL A 169 -6.17 -6.17 2.20
CA VAL A 169 -5.23 -5.88 3.30
C VAL A 169 -5.21 -4.40 3.65
N GLU A 170 -5.40 -3.53 2.65
CA GLU A 170 -5.41 -2.09 2.83
C GLU A 170 -6.58 -1.66 3.72
N GLN A 171 -7.78 -2.12 3.37
CA GLN A 171 -8.97 -1.89 4.18
C GLN A 171 -8.86 -2.52 5.56
N GLN A 172 -8.36 -3.75 5.65
CA GLN A 172 -8.18 -4.45 6.92
C GLN A 172 -7.26 -3.67 7.86
N THR A 173 -6.16 -3.14 7.33
CA THR A 173 -5.23 -2.31 8.10
C THR A 173 -5.95 -1.08 8.67
N CYS A 174 -6.69 -0.34 7.83
CA CYS A 174 -7.47 0.82 8.27
C CYS A 174 -8.52 0.45 9.33
N ILE A 175 -9.25 -0.65 9.15
CA ILE A 175 -10.24 -1.13 10.13
C ILE A 175 -9.57 -1.43 11.48
N ARG A 176 -8.45 -2.16 11.47
CA ARG A 176 -7.78 -2.57 12.71
C ARG A 176 -7.13 -1.41 13.44
N LEU A 177 -6.62 -0.41 12.71
CA LEU A 177 -6.14 0.85 13.29
C LEU A 177 -7.29 1.65 13.90
N ALA A 178 -8.43 1.77 13.21
CA ALA A 178 -9.60 2.48 13.71
C ALA A 178 -10.13 1.85 15.01
N LYS A 179 -10.28 0.54 15.07
CA LYS A 179 -10.69 -0.19 16.28
C LYS A 179 -9.77 0.04 17.47
N ARG A 180 -8.48 0.20 17.22
CA ARG A 180 -7.47 0.51 18.23
C ARG A 180 -7.37 2.00 18.55
N LYS A 181 -8.13 2.84 17.86
CA LYS A 181 -8.08 4.31 17.96
C LYS A 181 -6.70 4.89 17.65
N ILE A 182 -5.96 4.24 16.75
CA ILE A 182 -4.66 4.71 16.29
C ILE A 182 -4.91 5.60 15.07
N PRO A 183 -4.50 6.87 15.14
CA PRO A 183 -4.73 7.80 14.04
C PRO A 183 -3.82 7.48 12.86
N ILE A 184 -4.33 7.69 11.65
CA ILE A 184 -3.53 7.73 10.41
C ILE A 184 -3.39 9.20 10.02
N TYR A 185 -2.17 9.62 9.73
CA TYR A 185 -1.93 10.91 9.08
C TYR A 185 -2.08 10.74 7.57
N GLU A 186 -3.00 11.46 6.94
CA GLU A 186 -3.21 11.40 5.50
C GLU A 186 -2.45 12.55 4.81
N ILE A 187 -1.65 12.22 3.79
CA ILE A 187 -1.06 13.18 2.87
C ILE A 187 -1.89 13.17 1.59
N GLU A 188 -2.47 14.30 1.24
CA GLU A 188 -3.18 14.47 -0.01
C GLU A 188 -2.20 14.51 -1.18
N SER A 189 -2.40 13.69 -2.20
CA SER A 189 -1.54 13.62 -3.38
C SER A 189 -2.33 13.39 -4.66
N ILE A 190 -1.61 13.38 -5.78
CA ILE A 190 -2.12 13.05 -7.09
C ILE A 190 -1.84 11.57 -7.33
N GLU A 191 -2.82 10.84 -7.87
CA GLU A 191 -2.65 9.52 -8.45
C GLU A 191 -2.64 9.68 -9.97
N PRO A 192 -1.45 9.65 -10.62
CA PRO A 192 -1.36 9.69 -12.08
C PRO A 192 -1.93 8.44 -12.72
N ASN A 193 -2.08 8.47 -14.04
CA ASN A 193 -2.44 7.28 -14.79
C ASN A 193 -1.34 6.22 -14.71
N ARG A 194 -1.74 4.96 -14.63
CA ARG A 194 -0.86 3.80 -14.63
C ARG A 194 0.06 3.79 -15.87
N ILE A 195 1.31 3.35 -15.66
CA ILE A 195 2.33 3.19 -16.71
C ILE A 195 2.38 1.72 -17.12
N GLY A 196 1.85 1.41 -18.30
CA GLY A 196 1.89 0.06 -18.88
C GLY A 196 1.18 -1.01 -18.07
N GLY A 197 1.43 -2.27 -18.44
CA GLY A 197 0.90 -3.44 -17.74
C GLY A 197 -0.63 -3.58 -17.79
N GLU A 198 -1.13 -4.68 -17.25
CA GLU A 198 -2.57 -4.90 -17.08
C GLU A 198 -3.04 -4.55 -15.68
N ARG A 199 -4.14 -3.80 -15.59
CA ARG A 199 -4.81 -3.56 -14.31
C ARG A 199 -5.32 -4.87 -13.72
N LYS A 200 -4.76 -5.29 -12.60
CA LYS A 200 -5.10 -6.57 -11.94
C LYS A 200 -6.36 -6.46 -11.07
N MET A 201 -6.76 -5.24 -10.71
CA MET A 201 -7.96 -4.97 -9.95
C MET A 201 -9.22 -5.20 -10.80
N ARG A 202 -10.04 -6.18 -10.36
CA ARG A 202 -11.36 -6.46 -10.96
C ARG A 202 -12.44 -5.96 -10.00
N PRO A 203 -13.20 -4.90 -10.34
CA PRO A 203 -14.08 -4.21 -9.39
C PRO A 203 -15.06 -5.12 -8.64
N LEU A 204 -15.71 -6.08 -9.31
CA LEU A 204 -16.65 -7.00 -8.67
C LEU A 204 -15.97 -7.95 -7.68
N THR A 205 -14.82 -8.51 -8.07
CA THR A 205 -14.05 -9.42 -7.21
C THR A 205 -13.51 -8.69 -5.98
N VAL A 206 -12.93 -7.52 -6.20
CA VAL A 206 -12.40 -6.69 -5.11
C VAL A 206 -13.53 -6.21 -4.21
N GLY A 207 -14.65 -5.75 -4.78
CA GLY A 207 -15.83 -5.37 -4.01
C GLY A 207 -16.36 -6.49 -3.11
N ALA A 208 -16.40 -7.74 -3.61
CA ALA A 208 -16.78 -8.90 -2.79
C ALA A 208 -15.76 -9.17 -1.67
N GLN A 209 -14.46 -9.05 -1.93
CA GLN A 209 -13.39 -9.22 -0.93
C GLN A 209 -13.49 -8.14 0.17
N LEU A 210 -13.69 -6.88 -0.21
CA LEU A 210 -13.83 -5.76 0.73
C LEU A 210 -15.10 -5.91 1.58
N SER A 211 -16.22 -6.33 0.99
CA SER A 211 -17.46 -6.60 1.72
C SER A 211 -17.30 -7.75 2.72
N TYR A 212 -16.68 -8.84 2.29
CA TYR A 212 -16.35 -9.95 3.18
C TYR A 212 -15.44 -9.50 4.33
N GLN A 213 -14.43 -8.67 4.03
CA GLN A 213 -13.51 -8.15 5.05
C GLN A 213 -14.22 -7.33 6.11
N ILE A 214 -15.16 -6.44 5.73
CA ILE A 214 -15.97 -5.68 6.67
C ILE A 214 -16.76 -6.61 7.61
N ILE A 215 -17.45 -7.59 7.03
CA ILE A 215 -18.25 -8.56 7.81
C ILE A 215 -17.36 -9.34 8.76
N LYS A 216 -16.23 -9.85 8.27
CA LYS A 216 -15.25 -10.60 9.06
C LYS A 216 -14.73 -9.78 10.24
N GLU A 217 -14.30 -8.56 9.99
CA GLU A 217 -13.76 -7.68 11.04
C GLU A 217 -14.84 -7.24 12.02
N PHE A 218 -16.10 -7.11 11.58
CA PHE A 218 -17.21 -6.76 12.46
C PHE A 218 -17.57 -7.90 13.44
N ILE A 219 -17.51 -9.16 12.97
CA ILE A 219 -17.94 -10.33 13.74
C ILE A 219 -16.80 -10.91 14.59
N PHE A 220 -15.62 -11.09 14.01
CA PHE A 220 -14.59 -11.97 14.58
C PHE A 220 -13.41 -11.25 15.20
N TRP A 221 -13.16 -10.00 14.86
CA TRP A 221 -12.02 -9.28 15.39
C TRP A 221 -12.50 -8.20 16.39
N LYS A 222 -12.26 -8.45 17.68
CA LYS A 222 -12.61 -7.53 18.76
C LYS A 222 -11.39 -6.74 19.22
#